data_568a8c7efd8e979ba1aaf97bcd5d52c0
#
_entry.id   568a8c7efd8e979ba1aaf97bcd5d52c0
#
_cell.length_a   1.000
_cell.length_b   1.000
_cell.length_c   1.000
_cell.angle_alpha   90.00
_cell.angle_beta   90.00
_cell.angle_gamma   90.00
#
_symmetry.space_group_name_H-M   'P 1'
#
loop_
_entity.id
_entity.type
_entity.pdbx_description
1 polymer ?
#
loop_
_entity_poly.entity_id
_entity_poly.type
_entity_poly.pdbx_seq_one_letter_code
_entity_poly.pdbx_strand_id
1 'polypeptide(L)'
;MKKGFTLIELLVVIAIIGILSGTVIVSMSGAQSTAKDSRIKSALGQMRTAAEVFKFGTGEGYYINPTTSDTFQTMDQVDKLIAEINIQSTSDADLVLHISDEKWCASKVLISDTSKISCIEYTGYTSEGTASCSAITFECE
;
A
#
# COMPACT_ATOMS: atom_id res chain seq x y z
N MET A 1 35.10 -44.01 -24.03
CA MET A 1 35.03 -44.30 -22.59
C MET A 1 33.95 -43.39 -21.98
N LYS A 2 32.85 -43.95 -21.46
CA LYS A 2 31.79 -43.15 -20.78
C LYS A 2 32.25 -42.92 -19.35
N LYS A 3 32.50 -41.65 -18.98
CA LYS A 3 32.78 -41.28 -17.59
C LYS A 3 31.45 -41.35 -16.80
N GLY A 4 31.40 -42.18 -15.78
CA GLY A 4 30.28 -42.28 -14.86
C GLY A 4 30.36 -41.19 -13.79
N PHE A 5 29.20 -40.70 -13.31
CA PHE A 5 29.09 -39.74 -12.22
C PHE A 5 29.40 -40.45 -10.89
N THR A 6 30.15 -39.87 -10.03
CA THR A 6 30.44 -40.42 -8.69
C THR A 6 29.35 -40.04 -7.71
N LEU A 7 29.04 -40.90 -6.73
CA LEU A 7 28.05 -40.66 -5.70
C LEU A 7 28.39 -39.42 -4.86
N ILE A 8 29.71 -39.17 -4.64
CA ILE A 8 30.15 -37.99 -3.86
C ILE A 8 29.93 -36.68 -4.60
N GLU A 9 30.08 -36.65 -5.96
CA GLU A 9 29.80 -35.47 -6.76
C GLU A 9 28.32 -35.08 -6.66
N LEU A 10 27.40 -36.05 -6.66
CA LEU A 10 25.98 -35.78 -6.49
C LEU A 10 25.67 -35.29 -5.08
N LEU A 11 26.28 -35.90 -4.06
CA LEU A 11 26.03 -35.55 -2.65
C LEU A 11 26.49 -34.12 -2.33
N VAL A 12 27.64 -33.69 -2.84
CA VAL A 12 28.16 -32.32 -2.65
C VAL A 12 27.24 -31.30 -3.33
N VAL A 13 26.74 -31.59 -4.53
CA VAL A 13 25.84 -30.69 -5.26
C VAL A 13 24.54 -30.47 -4.48
N ILE A 14 23.89 -31.54 -4.00
CA ILE A 14 22.63 -31.39 -3.23
C ILE A 14 22.86 -30.69 -1.88
N ALA A 15 24.02 -30.90 -1.25
CA ALA A 15 24.37 -30.20 -0.01
C ALA A 15 24.52 -28.68 -0.25
N ILE A 16 25.17 -28.25 -1.31
CA ILE A 16 25.30 -26.83 -1.67
C ILE A 16 23.96 -26.21 -2.01
N ILE A 17 23.15 -26.90 -2.83
CA ILE A 17 21.81 -26.43 -3.17
C ILE A 17 20.94 -26.30 -1.91
N GLY A 18 21.02 -27.25 -0.98
CA GLY A 18 20.29 -27.21 0.29
C GLY A 18 20.64 -25.98 1.14
N ILE A 19 21.94 -25.65 1.27
CA ILE A 19 22.40 -24.47 2.01
C ILE A 19 21.95 -23.18 1.32
N LEU A 20 22.14 -23.07 0.00
CA LEU A 20 21.75 -21.87 -0.76
C LEU A 20 20.23 -21.65 -0.73
N SER A 21 19.42 -22.70 -0.88
CA SER A 21 17.98 -22.61 -0.82
C SER A 21 17.49 -22.13 0.55
N GLY A 22 18.11 -22.57 1.63
CA GLY A 22 17.76 -22.15 3.00
C GLY A 22 17.96 -20.65 3.23
N THR A 23 19.04 -20.07 2.72
CA THR A 23 19.32 -18.62 2.89
C THR A 23 18.37 -17.73 2.09
N VAL A 24 17.94 -18.16 0.91
CA VAL A 24 17.02 -17.41 0.04
C VAL A 24 15.63 -17.28 0.67
N ILE A 25 15.10 -18.34 1.27
CA ILE A 25 13.74 -18.34 1.84
C ILE A 25 13.62 -17.32 2.99
N VAL A 26 14.62 -17.22 3.86
CA VAL A 26 14.60 -16.28 5.00
C VAL A 26 14.64 -14.82 4.52
N SER A 27 15.39 -14.52 3.46
CA SER A 27 15.51 -13.17 2.91
C SER A 27 14.24 -12.70 2.18
N MET A 28 13.41 -13.61 1.72
CA MET A 28 12.27 -13.29 0.83
C MET A 28 11.05 -12.73 1.58
N SER A 29 10.85 -13.06 2.85
CA SER A 29 9.70 -12.60 3.64
C SER A 29 9.73 -11.08 3.88
N GLY A 30 10.90 -10.53 4.22
CA GLY A 30 11.07 -9.08 4.40
C GLY A 30 10.91 -8.29 3.10
N ALA A 31 11.36 -8.84 1.98
CA ALA A 31 11.20 -8.21 0.68
C ALA A 31 9.72 -8.15 0.24
N GLN A 32 8.93 -9.17 0.56
CA GLN A 32 7.50 -9.19 0.25
C GLN A 32 6.71 -8.12 1.03
N SER A 33 6.96 -7.96 2.33
CA SER A 33 6.28 -6.93 3.12
C SER A 33 6.63 -5.52 2.64
N THR A 34 7.89 -5.25 2.33
CA THR A 34 8.33 -3.97 1.76
C THR A 34 7.71 -3.71 0.38
N ALA A 35 7.56 -4.74 -0.45
CA ALA A 35 6.90 -4.62 -1.74
C ALA A 35 5.40 -4.29 -1.60
N LYS A 36 4.73 -4.87 -0.60
CA LYS A 36 3.34 -4.55 -0.27
C LYS A 36 3.18 -3.11 0.22
N ASP A 37 4.09 -2.63 1.06
CA ASP A 37 4.11 -1.24 1.53
C ASP A 37 4.28 -0.26 0.36
N SER A 38 5.15 -0.59 -0.59
CA SER A 38 5.32 0.21 -1.81
C SER A 38 4.05 0.30 -2.64
N ARG A 39 3.27 -0.78 -2.72
CA ARG A 39 1.96 -0.78 -3.38
C ARG A 39 0.94 0.09 -2.63
N ILE A 40 0.87 -0.01 -1.30
CA ILE A 40 0.00 0.84 -0.47
C ILE A 40 0.31 2.32 -0.73
N LYS A 41 1.58 2.72 -0.67
CA LYS A 41 2.02 4.09 -0.92
C LYS A 41 1.68 4.56 -2.34
N SER A 42 1.89 3.72 -3.33
CA SER A 42 1.53 4.01 -4.72
C SER A 42 0.02 4.20 -4.89
N ALA A 43 -0.79 3.35 -4.28
CA ALA A 43 -2.25 3.45 -4.33
C ALA A 43 -2.77 4.71 -3.63
N LEU A 44 -2.20 5.07 -2.46
CA LEU A 44 -2.50 6.34 -1.78
C LEU A 44 -2.17 7.54 -2.69
N GLY A 45 -1.01 7.53 -3.37
CA GLY A 45 -0.65 8.58 -4.33
C GLY A 45 -1.61 8.67 -5.53
N GLN A 46 -2.09 7.54 -6.04
CA GLN A 46 -3.09 7.51 -7.11
C GLN A 46 -4.45 8.02 -6.63
N MET A 47 -4.82 7.73 -5.38
CA MET A 47 -6.06 8.24 -4.75
C MET A 47 -6.08 9.77 -4.74
N ARG A 48 -4.92 10.41 -4.47
CA ARG A 48 -4.80 11.86 -4.57
C ARG A 48 -5.12 12.37 -5.97
N THR A 49 -4.55 11.74 -6.99
CA THR A 49 -4.82 12.13 -8.39
C THR A 49 -6.31 11.99 -8.72
N ALA A 50 -6.94 10.91 -8.27
CA ALA A 50 -8.36 10.68 -8.46
C ALA A 50 -9.21 11.73 -7.73
N ALA A 51 -8.84 12.11 -6.51
CA ALA A 51 -9.52 13.15 -5.75
C ALA A 51 -9.48 14.51 -6.45
N GLU A 52 -8.31 14.90 -7.00
CA GLU A 52 -8.21 16.15 -7.79
C GLU A 52 -9.01 16.08 -9.09
N VAL A 53 -9.00 14.96 -9.79
CA VAL A 53 -9.82 14.75 -10.99
C VAL A 53 -11.31 14.88 -10.66
N PHE A 54 -11.76 14.30 -9.55
CA PHE A 54 -13.13 14.45 -9.09
C PHE A 54 -13.48 15.92 -8.79
N LYS A 55 -12.62 16.59 -8.00
CA LYS A 55 -12.81 17.98 -7.58
C LYS A 55 -13.01 18.93 -8.78
N PHE A 56 -12.17 18.81 -9.80
CA PHE A 56 -12.23 19.66 -10.99
C PHE A 56 -13.20 19.15 -12.07
N GLY A 57 -13.71 17.93 -11.95
CA GLY A 57 -14.67 17.31 -12.84
C GLY A 57 -16.08 17.35 -12.28
N THR A 58 -16.50 16.25 -11.67
CA THR A 58 -17.88 16.07 -11.16
C THR A 58 -18.12 16.71 -9.79
N GLY A 59 -17.07 17.04 -9.04
CA GLY A 59 -17.13 17.61 -7.70
C GLY A 59 -17.45 19.12 -7.65
N GLU A 60 -17.50 19.80 -8.81
CA GLU A 60 -17.81 21.23 -8.89
C GLU A 60 -16.88 22.13 -8.05
N GLY A 61 -15.62 21.70 -7.88
CA GLY A 61 -14.61 22.39 -7.07
C GLY A 61 -14.47 21.85 -5.64
N TYR A 62 -15.26 20.83 -5.27
CA TYR A 62 -15.27 20.21 -3.95
C TYR A 62 -14.92 18.71 -4.03
N TYR A 63 -14.52 18.12 -2.91
CA TYR A 63 -14.32 16.67 -2.77
C TYR A 63 -15.62 15.90 -2.46
N ILE A 64 -16.68 16.64 -2.07
CA ILE A 64 -18.05 16.16 -1.99
C ILE A 64 -18.86 17.03 -2.96
N ASN A 65 -19.54 16.42 -3.92
CA ASN A 65 -20.38 17.17 -4.86
C ASN A 65 -21.59 17.79 -4.11
N PRO A 66 -21.76 19.12 -4.11
CA PRO A 66 -22.81 19.77 -3.34
C PRO A 66 -24.22 19.47 -3.86
N THR A 67 -24.34 19.02 -5.11
CA THR A 67 -25.64 18.74 -5.75
C THR A 67 -26.05 17.27 -5.56
N THR A 68 -25.14 16.31 -5.72
CA THR A 68 -25.44 14.87 -5.67
C THR A 68 -25.03 14.22 -4.35
N SER A 69 -24.23 14.90 -3.53
CA SER A 69 -23.59 14.35 -2.33
C SER A 69 -22.61 13.19 -2.63
N ASP A 70 -22.24 13.01 -3.89
CA ASP A 70 -21.20 12.05 -4.27
C ASP A 70 -19.83 12.54 -3.78
N THR A 71 -18.95 11.60 -3.47
CA THR A 71 -17.56 11.88 -3.08
C THR A 71 -16.62 11.26 -4.09
N PHE A 72 -15.36 11.68 -4.09
CA PHE A 72 -14.38 11.00 -4.95
C PHE A 72 -14.21 9.50 -4.61
N GLN A 73 -14.60 9.07 -3.40
CA GLN A 73 -14.63 7.67 -3.02
C GLN A 73 -15.61 6.84 -3.87
N THR A 74 -16.68 7.43 -4.37
CA THR A 74 -17.67 6.73 -5.22
C THR A 74 -17.16 6.48 -6.65
N MET A 75 -15.99 6.97 -7.01
CA MET A 75 -15.38 6.66 -8.29
C MET A 75 -14.90 5.19 -8.32
N ASP A 76 -15.30 4.44 -9.34
CA ASP A 76 -14.92 3.03 -9.55
C ASP A 76 -13.40 2.77 -9.47
N GLN A 77 -12.59 3.75 -9.89
CA GLN A 77 -11.14 3.70 -9.75
C GLN A 77 -10.70 3.75 -8.30
N VAL A 78 -11.33 4.58 -7.46
CA VAL A 78 -10.97 4.74 -6.05
C VAL A 78 -11.40 3.52 -5.25
N ASP A 79 -12.57 2.96 -5.52
CA ASP A 79 -13.03 1.71 -4.90
C ASP A 79 -12.02 0.57 -5.15
N LYS A 80 -11.49 0.46 -6.37
CA LYS A 80 -10.46 -0.52 -6.70
C LYS A 80 -9.15 -0.28 -5.94
N LEU A 81 -8.72 0.98 -5.79
CA LEU A 81 -7.53 1.33 -5.00
C LEU A 81 -7.71 1.00 -3.52
N ILE A 82 -8.88 1.28 -2.95
CA ILE A 82 -9.22 0.93 -1.57
C ILE A 82 -9.19 -0.59 -1.38
N ALA A 83 -9.80 -1.33 -2.30
CA ALA A 83 -9.78 -2.79 -2.27
C ALA A 83 -8.35 -3.35 -2.39
N GLU A 84 -7.51 -2.80 -3.27
CA GLU A 84 -6.10 -3.19 -3.40
C GLU A 84 -5.32 -2.94 -2.10
N ILE A 85 -5.48 -1.77 -1.48
CA ILE A 85 -4.83 -1.43 -0.21
C ILE A 85 -5.24 -2.41 0.90
N ASN A 86 -6.53 -2.73 1.00
CA ASN A 86 -7.04 -3.60 2.06
C ASN A 86 -6.64 -5.07 1.87
N ILE A 87 -6.58 -5.57 0.63
CA ILE A 87 -6.10 -6.94 0.33
C ILE A 87 -4.62 -7.13 0.70
N GLN A 88 -3.79 -6.10 0.65
CA GLN A 88 -2.37 -6.23 1.05
C GLN A 88 -2.22 -6.47 2.56
N SER A 89 -3.19 -6.05 3.36
CA SER A 89 -3.14 -6.16 4.82
C SER A 89 -3.71 -7.48 5.31
N THR A 90 -3.00 -8.13 6.22
CA THR A 90 -3.50 -9.29 7.00
C THR A 90 -4.03 -8.89 8.37
N SER A 91 -3.98 -7.60 8.71
CA SER A 91 -4.48 -7.04 9.96
C SER A 91 -5.83 -6.34 9.74
N ASP A 92 -6.70 -6.36 10.75
CA ASP A 92 -8.02 -5.71 10.75
C ASP A 92 -8.00 -4.17 10.64
N ALA A 93 -6.82 -3.57 10.46
CA ALA A 93 -6.68 -2.14 10.26
C ALA A 93 -6.95 -1.78 8.79
N ASP A 94 -8.20 -1.49 8.47
CA ASP A 94 -8.60 -0.97 7.17
C ASP A 94 -8.00 0.41 6.87
N LEU A 95 -8.06 0.81 5.60
CA LEU A 95 -7.73 2.17 5.21
C LEU A 95 -8.63 3.15 5.96
N VAL A 96 -8.02 4.12 6.63
CA VAL A 96 -8.73 5.26 7.22
C VAL A 96 -8.83 6.34 6.15
N LEU A 97 -10.04 6.78 5.82
CA LEU A 97 -10.31 7.83 4.84
C LEU A 97 -11.35 8.79 5.42
N HIS A 98 -10.99 10.05 5.51
CA HIS A 98 -11.88 11.13 5.91
C HIS A 98 -12.00 12.16 4.79
N ILE A 99 -13.22 12.58 4.49
CA ILE A 99 -13.54 13.50 3.39
C ILE A 99 -14.48 14.58 3.92
N SER A 100 -14.21 15.82 3.55
CA SER A 100 -15.09 16.98 3.68
C SER A 100 -15.18 17.71 2.34
N ASP A 101 -15.94 18.79 2.29
CA ASP A 101 -16.12 19.57 1.05
C ASP A 101 -14.79 20.05 0.47
N GLU A 102 -13.89 20.56 1.31
CA GLU A 102 -12.65 21.21 0.87
C GLU A 102 -11.39 20.38 1.18
N LYS A 103 -11.48 19.41 2.08
CA LYS A 103 -10.33 18.66 2.59
C LYS A 103 -10.58 17.17 2.58
N TRP A 104 -9.53 16.41 2.49
CA TRP A 104 -9.55 14.96 2.72
C TRP A 104 -8.18 14.49 3.19
N CYS A 105 -8.15 13.35 3.86
CA CYS A 105 -6.93 12.63 4.16
C CYS A 105 -7.15 11.12 4.15
N ALA A 106 -6.11 10.37 3.90
CA ALA A 106 -6.13 8.91 3.93
C ALA A 106 -4.88 8.38 4.61
N SER A 107 -5.02 7.34 5.43
CA SER A 107 -3.90 6.69 6.08
C SER A 107 -4.05 5.18 6.19
N LYS A 108 -2.92 4.46 6.16
CA LYS A 108 -2.85 3.01 6.30
C LYS A 108 -1.61 2.61 7.07
N VAL A 109 -1.77 1.67 8.00
CA VAL A 109 -0.65 1.01 8.71
C VAL A 109 0.16 0.20 7.70
N LEU A 110 1.49 0.30 7.78
CA LEU A 110 2.42 -0.45 6.94
C LEU A 110 2.55 -1.91 7.40
N ILE A 111 2.88 -2.80 6.47
CA ILE A 111 2.97 -4.24 6.72
C ILE A 111 4.36 -4.64 7.21
N SER A 112 5.40 -4.00 6.70
CA SER A 112 6.79 -4.27 7.11
C SER A 112 7.08 -3.81 8.53
N ASP A 113 6.37 -2.77 8.98
CA ASP A 113 6.49 -2.20 10.32
C ASP A 113 5.14 -1.65 10.76
N THR A 114 4.42 -2.41 11.57
CA THR A 114 3.07 -2.06 12.06
C THR A 114 3.05 -0.86 13.03
N SER A 115 4.21 -0.38 13.46
CA SER A 115 4.31 0.89 14.20
C SER A 115 4.30 2.12 13.29
N LYS A 116 4.41 1.92 11.97
CA LYS A 116 4.42 2.99 10.98
C LYS A 116 3.13 3.06 10.19
N ILE A 117 2.72 4.28 9.94
CA ILE A 117 1.55 4.65 9.16
C ILE A 117 2.02 5.45 7.95
N SER A 118 1.50 5.13 6.77
CA SER A 118 1.62 6.00 5.59
C SER A 118 0.34 6.82 5.50
N CYS A 119 0.48 8.14 5.51
CA CYS A 119 -0.61 9.09 5.43
C CYS A 119 -0.41 10.06 4.26
N ILE A 120 -1.52 10.45 3.65
CA ILE A 120 -1.58 11.46 2.58
C ILE A 120 -2.77 12.37 2.81
N GLU A 121 -2.65 13.63 2.45
CA GLU A 121 -3.71 14.63 2.59
C GLU A 121 -3.91 15.46 1.32
N TYR A 122 -4.99 16.25 1.29
CA TYR A 122 -5.43 17.08 0.16
C TYR A 122 -4.37 18.07 -0.34
N THR A 123 -3.47 18.58 0.52
CA THR A 123 -2.38 19.48 0.12
C THR A 123 -1.29 18.75 -0.67
N GLY A 124 -1.27 17.43 -0.61
CA GLY A 124 -0.24 16.58 -1.17
C GLY A 124 0.91 16.29 -0.22
N TYR A 125 0.82 16.73 1.02
CA TYR A 125 1.74 16.30 2.04
C TYR A 125 1.58 14.79 2.28
N THR A 126 2.70 14.12 2.43
CA THR A 126 2.76 12.71 2.76
C THR A 126 3.67 12.51 3.95
N SER A 127 3.26 11.69 4.90
CA SER A 127 4.06 11.32 6.05
C SER A 127 4.21 9.81 6.18
N GLU A 128 5.34 9.38 6.72
CA GLU A 128 5.58 8.03 7.19
C GLU A 128 6.05 8.11 8.64
N GLY A 129 5.28 7.58 9.56
CA GLY A 129 5.58 7.61 10.98
C GLY A 129 4.39 7.14 11.79
N THR A 130 4.13 7.78 12.91
CA THR A 130 2.98 7.49 13.78
C THR A 130 1.76 8.36 13.45
N ALA A 131 1.92 9.34 12.56
CA ALA A 131 0.87 10.25 12.14
C ALA A 131 -0.21 9.52 11.35
N SER A 132 -1.46 9.71 11.71
CA SER A 132 -2.63 9.15 11.02
C SER A 132 -3.54 10.25 10.50
N CYS A 133 -4.47 9.90 9.62
CA CYS A 133 -5.48 10.81 9.11
C CYS A 133 -6.46 11.20 10.23
N SER A 134 -6.55 12.49 10.54
CA SER A 134 -7.44 13.06 11.54
C SER A 134 -8.82 13.35 10.95
N ALA A 135 -9.88 12.92 11.65
CA ALA A 135 -11.27 13.21 11.26
C ALA A 135 -11.70 14.67 11.52
N ILE A 136 -10.89 15.44 12.25
CA ILE A 136 -11.21 16.81 12.65
C ILE A 136 -10.49 17.81 11.75
N THR A 137 -9.17 17.64 11.59
CA THR A 137 -8.32 18.55 10.81
C THR A 137 -8.24 18.15 9.34
N PHE A 138 -8.46 16.87 9.02
CA PHE A 138 -8.23 16.25 7.71
C PHE A 138 -6.76 16.34 7.28
N GLU A 139 -5.87 16.27 8.25
CA GLU A 139 -4.42 16.35 8.10
C GLU A 139 -3.74 15.10 8.67
N CYS A 140 -2.50 14.88 8.29
CA CYS A 140 -1.66 13.79 8.77
C CYS A 140 -0.98 14.21 10.09
N GLU A 141 -1.56 13.87 11.24
CA GLU A 141 -1.10 14.21 12.59
C GLU A 141 -0.61 13.00 13.39
#